data_165a899846c7ac93daba481ebd14bc18
#
_entry.id   165a899846c7ac93daba481ebd14bc18
#
_cell.length_a   1.000
_cell.length_b   1.000
_cell.length_c   1.000
_cell.angle_alpha   90.00
_cell.angle_beta   90.00
_cell.angle_gamma   90.00
#
_symmetry.space_group_name_H-M   'P 1'
#
loop_
_entity.id
_entity.type
_entity.pdbx_description
1 polymer ?
#
loop_
_entity_poly.entity_id
_entity_poly.type
_entity_poly.pdbx_seq_one_letter_code
_entity_poly.pdbx_strand_id
1 'polypeptide(L)'
;MKKLVLLACAALLVVALKHLDRTGFPAARHATLPFKVALLYAKEADRELSMPVEGVSVRQINNSWHAPRAGGRLHEGQDIFAARGTAVRPAADGYVVRVGENSLGGNIVFVAGAGGRTYYYAHLDSYAPGLAVGEYVTPESVLGYVGTTGNAAGTSPHLHFGVYAAGAAVDPLPLLTDSPG
;
A
#
# COMPACT_ATOMS: atom_id res chain seq x y z
N MET A 1 -28.93 -27.73 -6.07
CA MET A 1 -29.38 -26.59 -6.89
C MET A 1 -29.05 -25.23 -6.28
N LYS A 2 -29.42 -24.90 -5.02
CA LYS A 2 -29.16 -23.57 -4.41
C LYS A 2 -27.67 -23.16 -4.38
N LYS A 3 -26.73 -24.07 -4.06
CA LYS A 3 -25.28 -23.78 -4.06
C LYS A 3 -24.72 -23.48 -5.46
N LEU A 4 -25.23 -24.15 -6.50
CA LEU A 4 -24.79 -23.92 -7.89
C LEU A 4 -25.25 -22.55 -8.41
N VAL A 5 -26.48 -22.14 -8.04
CA VAL A 5 -27.03 -20.84 -8.38
C VAL A 5 -26.25 -19.72 -7.68
N LEU A 6 -25.88 -19.89 -6.41
CA LEU A 6 -25.07 -18.92 -5.67
C LEU A 6 -23.68 -18.74 -6.29
N LEU A 7 -23.01 -19.84 -6.69
CA LEU A 7 -21.72 -19.80 -7.36
C LEU A 7 -21.79 -19.13 -8.74
N ALA A 8 -22.85 -19.40 -9.51
CA ALA A 8 -23.09 -18.77 -10.79
C ALA A 8 -23.35 -17.26 -10.65
N CYS A 9 -24.16 -16.85 -9.66
CA CYS A 9 -24.40 -15.43 -9.37
C CYS A 9 -23.13 -14.71 -8.91
N ALA A 10 -22.29 -15.35 -8.08
CA ALA A 10 -21.02 -14.80 -7.66
C ALA A 10 -20.04 -14.64 -8.85
N ALA A 11 -19.97 -15.63 -9.73
CA ALA A 11 -19.14 -15.56 -10.95
C ALA A 11 -19.60 -14.46 -11.91
N LEU A 12 -20.92 -14.33 -12.13
CA LEU A 12 -21.50 -13.27 -12.95
C LEU A 12 -21.25 -11.88 -12.35
N LEU A 13 -21.33 -11.75 -11.03
CA LEU A 13 -21.03 -10.51 -10.33
C LEU A 13 -19.56 -10.11 -10.49
N VAL A 14 -18.63 -11.07 -10.37
CA VAL A 14 -17.18 -10.84 -10.59
C VAL A 14 -16.89 -10.40 -12.02
N VAL A 15 -17.55 -11.02 -13.02
CA VAL A 15 -17.40 -10.64 -14.43
C VAL A 15 -17.97 -9.24 -14.69
N ALA A 16 -19.15 -8.92 -14.13
CA ALA A 16 -19.76 -7.61 -14.23
C ALA A 16 -18.89 -6.52 -13.57
N LEU A 17 -18.32 -6.80 -12.40
CA LEU A 17 -17.41 -5.91 -11.69
C LEU A 17 -16.12 -5.63 -12.48
N LYS A 18 -15.53 -6.67 -13.11
CA LYS A 18 -14.37 -6.51 -14.00
C LYS A 18 -14.71 -5.69 -15.24
N HIS A 19 -15.94 -5.82 -15.75
CA HIS A 19 -16.37 -5.04 -16.91
C HIS A 19 -16.59 -3.56 -16.56
N LEU A 20 -17.20 -3.27 -15.41
CA LEU A 20 -17.36 -1.92 -14.88
C LEU A 20 -16.01 -1.22 -14.61
N ASP A 21 -15.01 -1.95 -14.13
CA ASP A 21 -13.65 -1.41 -13.95
C ASP A 21 -13.00 -0.97 -15.27
N ARG A 22 -13.25 -1.71 -16.35
CA ARG A 22 -12.73 -1.37 -17.69
C ARG A 22 -13.39 -0.14 -18.29
N THR A 23 -14.58 0.22 -17.86
CA THR A 23 -15.33 1.38 -18.41
C THR A 23 -14.87 2.73 -17.84
N GLY A 24 -13.92 2.74 -16.87
CA GLY A 24 -13.27 3.95 -16.38
C GLY A 24 -14.15 4.89 -15.54
N PHE A 25 -15.35 4.46 -15.11
CA PHE A 25 -16.23 5.28 -14.26
C PHE A 25 -15.72 5.33 -12.81
N PRO A 26 -15.24 6.48 -12.28
CA PRO A 26 -14.73 6.59 -10.92
C PRO A 26 -15.74 6.15 -9.84
N ALA A 27 -17.03 6.47 -10.05
CA ALA A 27 -18.10 6.08 -9.14
C ALA A 27 -18.23 4.55 -8.98
N ALA A 28 -18.04 3.78 -10.06
CA ALA A 28 -18.09 2.32 -10.02
C ALA A 28 -16.93 1.72 -9.25
N ARG A 29 -15.74 2.30 -9.34
CA ARG A 29 -14.56 1.86 -8.56
C ARG A 29 -14.81 1.98 -7.06
N HIS A 30 -15.35 3.10 -6.60
CA HIS A 30 -15.67 3.34 -5.19
C HIS A 30 -16.78 2.39 -4.68
N ALA A 31 -17.84 2.21 -5.45
CA ALA A 31 -18.97 1.36 -5.05
C ALA A 31 -18.57 -0.13 -4.91
N THR A 32 -17.62 -0.62 -5.69
CA THR A 32 -17.19 -2.02 -5.71
C THR A 32 -16.00 -2.30 -4.78
N LEU A 33 -15.28 -1.25 -4.33
CA LEU A 33 -14.07 -1.37 -3.53
C LEU A 33 -14.24 -2.21 -2.25
N PRO A 34 -15.27 -2.02 -1.40
CA PRO A 34 -15.42 -2.83 -0.18
C PRO A 34 -15.52 -4.32 -0.48
N PHE A 35 -16.23 -4.70 -1.54
CA PHE A 35 -16.35 -6.09 -1.95
C PHE A 35 -15.03 -6.67 -2.48
N LYS A 36 -14.29 -5.90 -3.28
CA LYS A 36 -12.96 -6.29 -3.79
C LYS A 36 -11.95 -6.48 -2.66
N VAL A 37 -11.94 -5.55 -1.71
CA VAL A 37 -11.09 -5.65 -0.51
C VAL A 37 -11.47 -6.86 0.34
N ALA A 38 -12.77 -7.15 0.54
CA ALA A 38 -13.21 -8.32 1.28
C ALA A 38 -12.76 -9.64 0.62
N LEU A 39 -12.81 -9.73 -0.72
CA LEU A 39 -12.28 -10.88 -1.47
C LEU A 39 -10.76 -11.01 -1.33
N LEU A 40 -10.04 -9.90 -1.30
CA LEU A 40 -8.60 -9.89 -1.12
C LEU A 40 -8.22 -10.32 0.31
N TYR A 41 -8.97 -9.86 1.30
CA TYR A 41 -8.78 -10.22 2.71
C TYR A 41 -9.04 -11.71 3.00
N ALA A 42 -9.85 -12.38 2.19
CA ALA A 42 -10.10 -13.82 2.29
C ALA A 42 -8.94 -14.70 1.77
N LYS A 43 -7.94 -14.11 1.11
CA LYS A 43 -6.73 -14.81 0.67
C LYS A 43 -5.73 -14.94 1.83
N GLU A 44 -4.75 -15.81 1.68
CA GLU A 44 -3.58 -15.84 2.57
C GLU A 44 -2.79 -14.52 2.42
N ALA A 45 -2.23 -14.03 3.52
CA ALA A 45 -1.37 -12.87 3.50
C ALA A 45 -0.04 -13.17 2.77
N ASP A 46 0.46 -12.21 2.01
CA ASP A 46 1.73 -12.33 1.32
C ASP A 46 2.86 -12.63 2.32
N ARG A 47 3.65 -13.64 2.07
CA ARG A 47 4.78 -14.04 2.94
C ARG A 47 5.98 -13.14 2.73
N GLU A 48 6.15 -12.62 1.54
CA GLU A 48 7.22 -11.74 1.11
C GLU A 48 6.63 -10.46 0.53
N LEU A 49 7.30 -9.36 0.75
CA LEU A 49 6.94 -8.03 0.27
C LEU A 49 8.09 -7.47 -0.56
N SER A 50 7.81 -6.99 -1.75
CA SER A 50 8.80 -6.32 -2.59
C SER A 50 9.27 -5.02 -1.95
N MET A 51 10.57 -4.69 -2.09
CA MET A 51 11.13 -3.42 -1.68
C MET A 51 10.32 -2.26 -2.29
N PRO A 52 9.71 -1.39 -1.48
CA PRO A 52 8.81 -0.35 -1.99
C PRO A 52 9.52 0.88 -2.55
N VAL A 53 10.85 0.97 -2.48
CA VAL A 53 11.62 2.09 -3.01
C VAL A 53 12.54 1.60 -4.12
N GLU A 54 12.37 2.15 -5.31
CA GLU A 54 13.14 1.76 -6.48
C GLU A 54 14.66 1.93 -6.26
N GLY A 55 15.44 0.92 -6.65
CA GLY A 55 16.90 0.94 -6.56
C GLY A 55 17.48 0.80 -5.15
N VAL A 56 16.65 0.61 -4.12
CA VAL A 56 17.09 0.34 -2.74
C VAL A 56 17.03 -1.17 -2.48
N SER A 57 18.06 -1.70 -1.82
CA SER A 57 18.14 -3.10 -1.41
C SER A 57 17.83 -3.24 0.10
N VAL A 58 17.25 -4.35 0.51
CA VAL A 58 16.90 -4.65 1.93
C VAL A 58 18.11 -4.47 2.86
N ARG A 59 19.30 -4.86 2.41
CA ARG A 59 20.57 -4.71 3.16
C ARG A 59 20.96 -3.25 3.47
N GLN A 60 20.37 -2.29 2.78
CA GLN A 60 20.62 -0.85 2.99
C GLN A 60 19.69 -0.24 4.04
N ILE A 61 18.68 -0.98 4.51
CA ILE A 61 17.76 -0.50 5.53
C ILE A 61 18.43 -0.58 6.90
N ASN A 62 18.52 0.56 7.56
CA ASN A 62 18.83 0.59 8.99
C ASN A 62 17.53 0.34 9.76
N ASN A 63 17.48 -0.77 10.50
CA ASN A 63 16.29 -1.13 11.26
C ASN A 63 15.87 0.00 12.20
N SER A 64 14.72 0.58 11.94
CA SER A 64 14.13 1.67 12.71
C SER A 64 12.84 1.27 13.44
N TRP A 65 12.47 -0.01 13.40
CA TRP A 65 11.30 -0.55 14.10
C TRP A 65 11.37 -0.29 15.60
N HIS A 66 10.29 0.24 16.17
CA HIS A 66 10.17 0.61 17.59
C HIS A 66 11.19 1.65 18.07
N ALA A 67 11.92 2.32 17.19
CA ALA A 67 12.73 3.46 17.58
C ALA A 67 11.87 4.53 18.26
N PRO A 68 12.35 5.16 19.36
CA PRO A 68 11.61 6.20 20.06
C PRO A 68 11.25 7.37 19.13
N ARG A 69 10.02 7.87 19.24
CA ARG A 69 9.50 9.05 18.52
C ARG A 69 8.98 10.09 19.52
N ALA A 70 8.81 11.32 19.04
CA ALA A 70 8.25 12.40 19.88
C ALA A 70 6.89 12.02 20.48
N GLY A 71 6.66 12.45 21.71
CA GLY A 71 5.42 12.15 22.45
C GLY A 71 5.33 10.72 23.00
N GLY A 72 6.46 10.03 23.20
CA GLY A 72 6.50 8.68 23.78
C GLY A 72 6.00 7.58 22.85
N ARG A 73 5.79 7.87 21.57
CA ARG A 73 5.39 6.87 20.57
C ARG A 73 6.58 6.00 20.17
N LEU A 74 6.29 4.79 19.73
CA LEU A 74 7.25 3.93 19.04
C LEU A 74 7.07 4.05 17.53
N HIS A 75 8.12 3.82 16.78
CA HIS A 75 8.09 3.81 15.32
C HIS A 75 7.44 2.53 14.81
N GLU A 76 6.30 2.67 14.14
CA GLU A 76 5.50 1.57 13.62
C GLU A 76 5.72 1.39 12.11
N GLY A 77 6.96 1.18 11.68
CA GLY A 77 7.35 1.00 10.30
C GLY A 77 8.86 0.99 10.11
N GLN A 78 9.31 1.09 8.88
CA GLN A 78 10.70 1.26 8.50
C GLN A 78 10.87 2.56 7.70
N ASP A 79 11.91 3.32 8.04
CA ASP A 79 12.31 4.51 7.29
C ASP A 79 13.34 4.09 6.23
N ILE A 80 12.94 4.14 4.97
CA ILE A 80 13.75 3.71 3.81
C ILE A 80 14.28 4.96 3.12
N PHE A 81 15.55 5.26 3.31
CA PHE A 81 16.20 6.45 2.78
C PHE A 81 16.52 6.30 1.29
N ALA A 82 16.16 7.33 0.51
CA ALA A 82 16.47 7.43 -0.91
C ALA A 82 16.45 8.90 -1.34
N ALA A 83 16.96 9.19 -2.54
CA ALA A 83 16.89 10.54 -3.09
C ALA A 83 15.42 11.00 -3.25
N ARG A 84 15.17 12.29 -3.03
CA ARG A 84 13.87 12.90 -3.32
C ARG A 84 13.49 12.62 -4.78
N GLY A 85 12.24 12.23 -5.02
CA GLY A 85 11.74 11.90 -6.35
C GLY A 85 12.01 10.47 -6.80
N THR A 86 12.68 9.61 -5.98
CA THR A 86 12.77 8.17 -6.25
C THR A 86 11.37 7.55 -6.24
N ALA A 87 11.07 6.67 -7.19
CA ALA A 87 9.76 6.06 -7.30
C ALA A 87 9.45 5.17 -6.08
N VAL A 88 8.22 5.29 -5.58
CA VAL A 88 7.63 4.45 -4.54
C VAL A 88 6.62 3.53 -5.18
N ARG A 89 6.78 2.22 -4.95
CA ARG A 89 5.98 1.15 -5.54
C ARG A 89 5.23 0.37 -4.46
N PRO A 90 4.10 -0.28 -4.80
CA PRO A 90 3.45 -1.22 -3.89
C PRO A 90 4.40 -2.35 -3.49
N ALA A 91 4.39 -2.70 -2.22
CA ALA A 91 5.18 -3.84 -1.72
C ALA A 91 4.53 -5.20 -2.04
N ALA A 92 3.25 -5.19 -2.39
CA ALA A 92 2.47 -6.36 -2.83
C ALA A 92 1.26 -5.89 -3.66
N ASP A 93 0.59 -6.83 -4.29
CA ASP A 93 -0.67 -6.60 -4.99
C ASP A 93 -1.76 -6.09 -4.04
N GLY A 94 -2.57 -5.13 -4.50
CA GLY A 94 -3.63 -4.61 -3.66
C GLY A 94 -4.52 -3.56 -4.30
N TYR A 95 -5.43 -3.03 -3.50
CA TYR A 95 -6.28 -1.90 -3.89
C TYR A 95 -5.91 -0.66 -3.11
N VAL A 96 -5.72 0.46 -3.80
CA VAL A 96 -5.57 1.77 -3.16
C VAL A 96 -6.86 2.09 -2.41
N VAL A 97 -6.76 2.24 -1.08
CA VAL A 97 -7.92 2.53 -0.22
C VAL A 97 -7.92 3.95 0.30
N ARG A 98 -6.77 4.63 0.25
CA ARG A 98 -6.66 6.05 0.59
C ARG A 98 -5.50 6.71 -0.14
N VAL A 99 -5.74 7.89 -0.66
CA VAL A 99 -4.75 8.87 -1.13
C VAL A 99 -5.11 10.18 -0.46
N GLY A 100 -4.16 10.88 0.13
CA GLY A 100 -4.42 12.15 0.82
C GLY A 100 -3.30 12.51 1.78
N GLU A 101 -3.60 13.40 2.71
CA GLU A 101 -2.63 13.95 3.65
C GLU A 101 -3.05 13.71 5.10
N ASN A 102 -2.05 13.67 6.00
CA ASN A 102 -2.25 13.80 7.43
C ASN A 102 -1.05 14.53 8.08
N SER A 103 -1.22 14.96 9.32
CA SER A 103 -0.20 15.78 10.01
C SER A 103 1.13 15.06 10.27
N LEU A 104 1.12 13.75 10.43
CA LEU A 104 2.33 12.95 10.68
C LEU A 104 2.98 12.51 9.37
N GLY A 105 2.24 11.84 8.52
CA GLY A 105 2.77 11.25 7.31
C GLY A 105 2.92 12.22 6.13
N GLY A 106 2.34 13.43 6.22
CA GLY A 106 2.27 14.34 5.06
C GLY A 106 1.44 13.70 3.94
N ASN A 107 1.96 13.67 2.73
CA ASN A 107 1.36 12.95 1.60
C ASN A 107 1.44 11.45 1.81
N ILE A 108 0.30 10.78 1.83
CA ILE A 108 0.18 9.36 2.17
C ILE A 108 -0.64 8.57 1.15
N VAL A 109 -0.29 7.29 1.04
CA VAL A 109 -1.09 6.28 0.33
C VAL A 109 -1.29 5.08 1.25
N PHE A 110 -2.50 4.52 1.26
CA PHE A 110 -2.79 3.21 1.86
C PHE A 110 -3.22 2.24 0.77
N VAL A 111 -2.66 1.04 0.81
CA VAL A 111 -3.01 -0.08 -0.07
C VAL A 111 -3.51 -1.24 0.79
N ALA A 112 -4.71 -1.74 0.51
CA ALA A 112 -5.23 -2.96 1.10
C ALA A 112 -4.67 -4.16 0.32
N GLY A 113 -3.93 -5.03 1.01
CA GLY A 113 -3.34 -6.26 0.47
C GLY A 113 -4.07 -7.52 0.90
N ALA A 114 -3.53 -8.66 0.55
CA ALA A 114 -4.08 -9.97 0.90
C ALA A 114 -4.05 -10.22 2.43
N GLY A 115 -4.91 -11.10 2.92
CA GLY A 115 -4.93 -11.57 4.31
C GLY A 115 -5.26 -10.49 5.34
N GLY A 116 -5.97 -9.44 4.95
CA GLY A 116 -6.31 -8.33 5.86
C GLY A 116 -5.15 -7.39 6.17
N ARG A 117 -4.06 -7.44 5.40
CA ARG A 117 -2.96 -6.50 5.54
C ARG A 117 -3.30 -5.15 4.90
N THR A 118 -2.75 -4.10 5.49
CA THR A 118 -2.77 -2.75 4.93
C THR A 118 -1.33 -2.22 4.92
N TYR A 119 -0.92 -1.69 3.79
CA TYR A 119 0.39 -1.10 3.57
C TYR A 119 0.28 0.42 3.57
N TYR A 120 1.13 1.09 4.33
CA TYR A 120 1.16 2.54 4.51
C TYR A 120 2.44 3.11 3.93
N TYR A 121 2.28 4.08 3.07
CA TYR A 121 3.36 4.80 2.40
C TYR A 121 3.23 6.27 2.75
N ALA A 122 4.25 6.85 3.41
CA ALA A 122 4.20 8.23 3.89
C ALA A 122 5.44 9.05 3.52
N HIS A 123 5.35 10.35 3.78
CA HIS A 123 6.36 11.38 3.46
C HIS A 123 6.59 11.58 1.97
N LEU A 124 5.61 11.19 1.12
CA LEU A 124 5.74 11.32 -0.32
C LEU A 124 5.89 12.80 -0.72
N ASP A 125 6.73 13.06 -1.71
CA ASP A 125 6.84 14.37 -2.35
C ASP A 125 5.59 14.67 -3.18
N SER A 126 5.17 13.70 -3.96
CA SER A 126 3.96 13.75 -4.81
C SER A 126 3.41 12.35 -5.07
N TYR A 127 2.16 12.29 -5.51
CA TYR A 127 1.53 11.05 -5.97
C TYR A 127 1.86 10.80 -7.43
N ALA A 128 1.78 9.54 -7.86
CA ALA A 128 1.84 9.20 -9.27
C ALA A 128 0.65 9.83 -10.03
N PRO A 129 0.85 10.31 -11.27
CA PRO A 129 -0.23 10.86 -12.07
C PRO A 129 -1.38 9.86 -12.24
N GLY A 130 -2.60 10.29 -11.91
CA GLY A 130 -3.80 9.48 -12.06
C GLY A 130 -4.06 8.45 -10.95
N LEU A 131 -3.18 8.31 -9.96
CA LEU A 131 -3.40 7.41 -8.82
C LEU A 131 -4.71 7.76 -8.11
N ALA A 132 -5.58 6.78 -7.94
CA ALA A 132 -6.91 6.99 -7.36
C ALA A 132 -7.32 5.85 -6.43
N VAL A 133 -8.18 6.18 -5.46
CA VAL A 133 -8.83 5.19 -4.59
C VAL A 133 -9.65 4.21 -5.43
N GLY A 134 -9.54 2.91 -5.10
CA GLY A 134 -10.17 1.81 -5.84
C GLY A 134 -9.34 1.26 -6.99
N GLU A 135 -8.19 1.83 -7.28
CA GLU A 135 -7.24 1.31 -8.27
C GLU A 135 -6.58 0.04 -7.75
N TYR A 136 -6.46 -0.98 -8.61
CA TYR A 136 -5.65 -2.15 -8.34
C TYR A 136 -4.21 -1.88 -8.76
N VAL A 137 -3.30 -2.10 -7.84
CA VAL A 137 -1.87 -1.83 -8.02
C VAL A 137 -1.05 -3.08 -7.74
N THR A 138 0.08 -3.20 -8.42
CA THR A 138 1.05 -4.28 -8.29
C THR A 138 2.44 -3.68 -8.05
N PRO A 139 3.47 -4.46 -7.70
CA PRO A 139 4.84 -3.94 -7.54
C PRO A 139 5.42 -3.21 -8.76
N GLU A 140 4.85 -3.40 -9.96
CA GLU A 140 5.23 -2.67 -11.18
C GLU A 140 4.59 -1.27 -11.26
N SER A 141 3.53 -1.03 -10.49
CA SER A 141 2.86 0.27 -10.44
C SER A 141 3.73 1.32 -9.71
N VAL A 142 3.44 2.60 -9.90
CA VAL A 142 4.01 3.69 -9.10
C VAL A 142 2.91 4.30 -8.24
N LEU A 143 3.14 4.45 -6.93
CA LEU A 143 2.22 5.12 -6.01
C LEU A 143 2.53 6.61 -5.88
N GLY A 144 3.80 6.96 -5.98
CA GLY A 144 4.30 8.33 -5.78
C GLY A 144 5.81 8.34 -5.71
N TYR A 145 6.35 9.39 -5.09
CA TYR A 145 7.78 9.65 -5.09
C TYR A 145 8.26 10.00 -3.69
N VAL A 146 9.47 9.55 -3.34
CA VAL A 146 10.10 9.82 -2.03
C VAL A 146 10.21 11.32 -1.78
N GLY A 147 9.83 11.75 -0.60
CA GLY A 147 9.87 13.15 -0.18
C GLY A 147 10.24 13.34 1.28
N THR A 148 9.72 14.44 1.85
CA THR A 148 9.92 14.85 3.25
C THR A 148 8.68 15.55 3.80
N THR A 149 7.49 15.18 3.34
CA THR A 149 6.25 15.83 3.80
C THR A 149 5.86 15.39 5.21
N GLY A 150 4.93 16.10 5.83
CA GLY A 150 4.50 15.84 7.21
C GLY A 150 5.61 16.12 8.22
N ASN A 151 5.76 15.26 9.23
CA ASN A 151 6.76 15.43 10.28
C ASN A 151 8.19 15.07 9.85
N ALA A 152 8.39 14.61 8.62
CA ALA A 152 9.70 14.44 8.00
C ALA A 152 10.26 15.74 7.40
N ALA A 153 9.54 16.86 7.49
CA ALA A 153 10.04 18.15 7.03
C ALA A 153 11.37 18.51 7.71
N GLY A 154 12.39 18.85 6.90
CA GLY A 154 13.72 19.17 7.40
C GLY A 154 14.63 17.96 7.70
N THR A 155 14.18 16.74 7.47
CA THR A 155 15.01 15.53 7.54
C THR A 155 15.53 15.10 6.18
N SER A 156 16.42 14.11 6.14
CA SER A 156 16.81 13.45 4.88
C SER A 156 15.60 12.79 4.23
N PRO A 157 15.44 12.86 2.90
CA PRO A 157 14.33 12.24 2.21
C PRO A 157 14.27 10.73 2.44
N HIS A 158 13.08 10.22 2.73
CA HIS A 158 12.83 8.80 2.97
C HIS A 158 11.36 8.46 2.76
N LEU A 159 11.09 7.20 2.49
CA LEU A 159 9.77 6.62 2.63
C LEU A 159 9.61 6.08 4.06
N HIS A 160 8.58 6.49 4.78
CA HIS A 160 8.10 5.70 5.91
C HIS A 160 7.16 4.62 5.39
N PHE A 161 7.55 3.35 5.57
CA PHE A 161 6.79 2.19 5.15
C PHE A 161 6.26 1.42 6.36
N GLY A 162 4.94 1.37 6.50
CA GLY A 162 4.24 0.64 7.57
C GLY A 162 3.44 -0.54 7.04
N VAL A 163 3.41 -1.63 7.79
CA VAL A 163 2.54 -2.80 7.54
C VAL A 163 1.62 -2.99 8.74
N TYR A 164 0.33 -3.10 8.49
CA TYR A 164 -0.67 -3.34 9.52
C TYR A 164 -1.42 -4.64 9.23
N ALA A 165 -1.62 -5.47 10.26
CA ALA A 165 -2.41 -6.69 10.20
C ALA A 165 -3.38 -6.72 11.38
N ALA A 166 -4.66 -6.96 11.12
CA ALA A 166 -5.72 -6.93 12.15
C ALA A 166 -5.71 -5.64 13.01
N GLY A 167 -5.35 -4.51 12.41
CA GLY A 167 -5.30 -3.20 13.09
C GLY A 167 -4.05 -2.94 13.92
N ALA A 168 -3.11 -3.87 14.02
CA ALA A 168 -1.83 -3.71 14.70
C ALA A 168 -0.69 -3.54 13.71
N ALA A 169 0.31 -2.72 14.05
CA ALA A 169 1.53 -2.60 13.28
C ALA A 169 2.38 -3.89 13.37
N VAL A 170 3.00 -4.25 12.27
CA VAL A 170 3.91 -5.40 12.14
C VAL A 170 5.23 -4.88 11.58
N ASP A 171 6.36 -5.39 12.09
CA ASP A 171 7.69 -5.03 11.54
C ASP A 171 7.77 -5.43 10.07
N PRO A 172 7.94 -4.46 9.15
CA PRO A 172 8.05 -4.78 7.73
C PRO A 172 9.35 -5.49 7.36
N LEU A 173 10.44 -5.22 8.08
CA LEU A 173 11.79 -5.59 7.66
C LEU A 173 11.97 -7.10 7.41
N PRO A 174 11.47 -8.01 8.29
CA PRO A 174 11.58 -9.45 8.03
C PRO A 174 10.76 -9.96 6.84
N LEU A 175 9.85 -9.15 6.33
CA LEU A 175 8.98 -9.50 5.19
C LEU A 175 9.54 -8.99 3.86
N LEU A 176 10.43 -7.99 3.90
CA LEU A 176 10.94 -7.34 2.69
C LEU A 176 11.94 -8.23 1.95
N THR A 177 11.80 -8.28 0.63
CA THR A 177 12.73 -8.88 -0.32
C THR A 177 13.13 -7.83 -1.36
N ASP A 178 14.32 -7.97 -1.95
CA ASP A 178 14.74 -7.08 -3.03
C ASP A 178 13.78 -7.25 -4.21
N SER A 179 13.41 -6.14 -4.84
CA SER A 179 12.60 -6.20 -6.07
C SER A 179 13.36 -6.94 -7.17
N PRO A 180 12.70 -7.80 -7.94
CA PRO A 180 13.33 -8.37 -9.13
C PRO A 180 13.77 -7.21 -10.05
N GLY A 181 15.04 -7.25 -10.48
CA GLY A 181 15.66 -6.26 -11.36
C GLY A 181 15.06 -6.27 -12.75
#